data_7789a9fb1e0749762534d0ff74e8b537
#
_entry.id   7789a9fb1e0749762534d0ff74e8b537
#
_cell.length_a   1.000
_cell.length_b   1.000
_cell.length_c   1.000
_cell.angle_alpha   90.00
_cell.angle_beta   90.00
_cell.angle_gamma   90.00
#
_symmetry.space_group_name_H-M   'P 1'
#
loop_
_entity.id
_entity.type
_entity.pdbx_description
1 polymer ?
#
loop_
_entity_poly.entity_id
_entity_poly.type
_entity_poly.pdbx_seq_one_letter_code
_entity_poly.pdbx_strand_id
1 'polypeptide(L)' 'CEMIYIIEGTGKALRDGEYERGEAGVCDYCQKGHTHSLINDSDSDLVFFAVVAEQK' A
#
# COMPACT_ATOMS: atom_id res chain seq x y z
N CYS A 1 -3.24 -5.85 11.54
CA CYS A 1 -2.18 -5.31 10.69
C CYS A 1 -2.42 -5.70 9.23
N GLU A 2 -1.85 -4.94 8.33
CA GLU A 2 -2.04 -5.12 6.90
C GLU A 2 -0.72 -4.92 6.18
N MET A 3 -0.50 -5.74 5.17
CA MET A 3 0.68 -5.63 4.32
C MET A 3 0.24 -5.57 2.87
N ILE A 4 0.80 -4.63 2.12
CA ILE A 4 0.51 -4.45 0.69
C ILE A 4 1.80 -4.61 -0.09
N TYR A 5 1.77 -5.47 -1.09
CA TYR A 5 2.90 -5.68 -2.00
C TYR A 5 2.45 -5.31 -3.40
N ILE A 6 3.16 -4.36 -4.02
CA ILE A 6 2.81 -3.90 -5.36
C ILE A 6 3.47 -4.80 -6.40
N ILE A 7 2.66 -5.37 -7.26
CA ILE A 7 3.09 -6.31 -8.29
C ILE A 7 3.40 -5.57 -9.59
N GLU A 8 2.54 -4.62 -9.96
CA GLU A 8 2.65 -3.93 -11.24
C GLU A 8 2.05 -2.54 -11.11
N GLY A 9 2.67 -1.58 -11.79
CA GLY A 9 2.18 -0.21 -11.82
C GLY A 9 2.88 0.67 -10.79
N THR A 10 2.41 1.91 -10.70
CA THR A 10 2.91 2.88 -9.74
C THR A 10 1.75 3.64 -9.10
N GLY A 11 1.98 4.16 -7.93
CA GLY A 11 0.98 4.93 -7.22
C GLY A 11 1.58 5.62 -6.01
N LYS A 12 0.72 6.06 -5.11
CA LYS A 12 1.11 6.69 -3.86
C LYS A 12 0.53 5.88 -2.70
N ALA A 13 1.35 5.65 -1.71
CA ALA A 13 0.90 5.07 -0.46
C ALA A 13 0.81 6.18 0.58
N LEU A 14 -0.35 6.30 1.19
CA LEU A 14 -0.58 7.26 2.27
C LEU A 14 -0.53 6.51 3.60
N ARG A 15 0.35 6.93 4.48
CA ARG A 15 0.49 6.32 5.80
C ARG A 15 0.67 7.42 6.84
N ASP A 16 -0.29 7.48 7.79
CA ASP A 16 -0.27 8.46 8.89
C ASP A 16 -0.11 9.91 8.39
N GLY A 17 -0.77 10.23 7.29
CA GLY A 17 -0.74 11.57 6.73
C GLY A 17 0.45 11.87 5.82
N GLU A 18 1.31 10.88 5.59
CA GLU A 18 2.48 11.06 4.73
C GLU A 18 2.36 10.20 3.48
N TYR A 19 2.78 10.75 2.35
CA TYR A 19 2.76 10.05 1.08
C TYR A 19 4.13 9.46 0.77
N GLU A 20 4.12 8.23 0.28
CA GLU A 20 5.31 7.57 -0.22
C GLU A 20 5.00 7.03 -1.61
N ARG A 21 6.02 7.02 -2.47
CA ARG A 21 5.84 6.45 -3.79
C ARG A 21 5.78 4.93 -3.72
N GLY A 22 4.75 4.37 -4.36
CA GLY A 22 4.61 2.93 -4.49
C GLY A 22 4.87 2.49 -5.92
N GLU A 23 5.68 1.46 -6.09
CA GLU A 23 5.97 0.90 -7.40
C GLU A 23 6.18 -0.61 -7.28
N ALA A 24 6.27 -1.29 -8.42
CA ALA A 24 6.43 -2.73 -8.44
C ALA A 24 7.64 -3.15 -7.60
N GLY A 25 7.44 -4.13 -6.74
CA GLY A 25 8.47 -4.60 -5.83
C GLY A 25 8.47 -3.93 -4.46
N VAL A 26 7.65 -2.90 -4.27
CA VAL A 26 7.55 -2.22 -2.97
C VAL A 26 6.56 -2.96 -2.08
N CYS A 27 6.97 -3.19 -0.85
CA CYS A 27 6.12 -3.81 0.17
C CYS A 27 5.88 -2.79 1.26
N ASP A 28 4.62 -2.53 1.57
CA ASP A 28 4.23 -1.61 2.61
C ASP A 28 3.55 -2.36 3.74
N TYR A 29 3.89 -2.01 4.96
CA TYR A 29 3.36 -2.66 6.14
C TYR A 29 2.73 -1.63 7.06
N CYS A 30 1.48 -1.88 7.44
CA CYS A 30 0.74 -1.00 8.32
C CYS A 30 0.39 -1.75 9.61
N GLN A 31 0.85 -1.22 10.73
CA GLN A 31 0.56 -1.81 12.03
C GLN A 31 -0.84 -1.42 12.50
N LYS A 32 -1.36 -2.20 13.43
CA LYS A 32 -2.66 -1.92 14.03
C LYS A 32 -2.65 -0.52 14.67
N GLY A 33 -3.72 0.22 14.46
CA GLY A 33 -3.85 1.56 15.00
C GLY A 33 -3.36 2.66 14.08
N HIS A 34 -2.73 2.30 12.97
CA HIS A 34 -2.30 3.27 11.96
C HIS A 34 -3.24 3.25 10.77
N THR A 35 -3.30 4.35 10.06
CA THR A 35 -4.10 4.44 8.84
C THR A 35 -3.18 4.39 7.63
N HIS A 36 -3.65 3.70 6.57
CA HIS A 36 -2.94 3.76 5.32
C HIS A 36 -3.92 3.58 4.15
N SER A 37 -3.51 4.08 3.00
CA SER A 37 -4.28 3.99 1.77
C SER A 37 -3.34 3.85 0.60
N LEU A 38 -3.85 3.31 -0.50
CA LEU A 38 -3.09 3.18 -1.73
C LEU A 38 -3.87 3.91 -2.82
N ILE A 39 -3.20 4.82 -3.52
CA ILE A 39 -3.82 5.65 -4.54
C ILE A 39 -3.12 5.39 -5.87
N ASN A 40 -3.91 5.06 -6.88
CA ASN A 40 -3.38 4.94 -8.25
C ASN A 40 -3.42 6.33 -8.90
N ASP A 41 -2.26 6.94 -9.04
CA ASP A 41 -2.14 8.25 -9.66
C ASP A 41 -1.50 8.20 -11.05
N SER A 42 -1.45 7.02 -11.65
CA SER A 42 -0.88 6.83 -12.97
C SER A 42 -1.97 6.55 -14.00
N ASP A 43 -1.59 6.53 -15.28
CA ASP A 43 -2.50 6.21 -16.37
C ASP A 43 -2.66 4.71 -16.59
N SER A 44 -1.95 3.91 -15.84
CA SER A 44 -1.97 2.45 -15.97
C SER A 44 -2.60 1.83 -14.74
N ASP A 45 -2.94 0.55 -14.86
CA ASP A 45 -3.49 -0.19 -13.73
C ASP A 45 -2.44 -0.39 -12.65
N LEU A 46 -2.88 -0.31 -11.42
CA LEU A 46 -2.06 -0.61 -10.26
C LEU A 46 -2.51 -1.96 -9.71
N VAL A 47 -1.63 -2.95 -9.80
CA VAL A 47 -1.92 -4.30 -9.33
C VAL A 47 -1.12 -4.55 -8.06
N PHE A 48 -1.80 -4.98 -7.02
CA PHE A 48 -1.15 -5.21 -5.74
C PHE A 48 -1.77 -6.41 -5.03
N PHE A 49 -1.02 -6.95 -4.09
CA PHE A 49 -1.44 -8.06 -3.25
C PHE A 49 -1.49 -7.55 -1.81
N ALA A 50 -2.63 -7.77 -1.16
CA ALA A 50 -2.81 -7.31 0.21
C ALA A 50 -3.06 -8.50 1.13
N VAL A 51 -2.37 -8.51 2.26
CA VAL A 51 -2.58 -9.49 3.31
C VAL A 51 -3.07 -8.75 4.55
N VAL A 52 -4.20 -9.17 5.06
CA VAL A 52 -4.77 -8.60 6.27
C VAL A 52 -4.72 -9.68 7.35
N ALA A 53 -4.04 -9.38 8.43
CA ALA A 53 -3.97 -10.27 9.58
C ALA A 53 -4.70 -9.64 10.75
N GLU A 54 -5.64 -10.37 11.30
CA GLU A 54 -6.39 -9.91 12.45
C GLU A 54 -5.60 -10.21 13.72
N GLN A 55 -5.45 -9.18 14.55
CA GLN A 55 -4.80 -9.33 15.84
C GLN A 55 -5.85 -9.38 16.95
N LYS A 56 -5.65 -10.33 17.82
CA LYS A 56 -6.54 -10.50 18.96
C LYS A 56 -5.85 -10.10 20.25
#